data_9418401c4ce1164671b4c2d530229e03
#
_entry.id   9418401c4ce1164671b4c2d530229e03
#
_cell.length_a   1.000
_cell.length_b   1.000
_cell.length_c   1.000
_cell.angle_alpha   90.00
_cell.angle_beta   90.00
_cell.angle_gamma   90.00
#
_symmetry.space_group_name_H-M   'P 1'
#
loop_
_entity.id
_entity.type
_entity.pdbx_description
1 polymer ?
#
loop_
_entity_poly.entity_id
_entity_poly.type
_entity_poly.pdbx_seq_one_letter_code
_entity_poly.pdbx_strand_id
1 'polypeptide(L)'
;MAENSVVINTLIAAAQNGKKVTVFVELKARFDEENNLATAEMMKRAGIHIIFSIPGLKVHAKVALVLRYNKEGKQTRSYAYISTGNFNEKTARIYADSGLFTSNEIIVNDLYTLFRVLQKEVTEPKFKRLLVARFNLLPELRRRIGYEINMAKAGKEARIILKMNALQDPAMIDELYKASEAGVKIDLIVRGICCLIPNQPYSRNIRITRIVDSFLEHARVWYFHHGGKPLLFMGSPDWMRRNLYRRIEAVTPILDEDLKQQLIDMLAIQLKDNRKAGWVDENLNNVLKRNPEEEPVRAQYAFYEYLKGKNK
;
A
#
# COMPACT_ATOMS: atom_id res chain seq x y z
N MET A 1 -12.35 -3.27 15.04
CA MET A 1 -12.72 -4.44 14.19
C MET A 1 -14.24 -4.46 14.07
N ALA A 2 -14.80 -5.00 12.99
CA ALA A 2 -16.26 -5.02 12.85
C ALA A 2 -16.89 -6.02 13.85
N GLU A 3 -18.04 -5.67 14.42
CA GLU A 3 -18.85 -6.57 15.21
C GLU A 3 -19.28 -7.76 14.33
N ASN A 4 -19.17 -9.00 14.82
CA ASN A 4 -19.39 -10.23 14.05
C ASN A 4 -18.49 -10.43 12.81
N SER A 5 -17.22 -10.03 12.89
CA SER A 5 -16.26 -10.18 11.81
C SER A 5 -16.01 -11.65 11.44
N VAL A 6 -16.16 -11.99 10.16
CA VAL A 6 -15.83 -13.33 9.63
C VAL A 6 -14.36 -13.67 9.86
N VAL A 7 -13.48 -12.68 9.75
CA VAL A 7 -12.03 -12.87 9.99
C VAL A 7 -11.78 -13.29 11.44
N ILE A 8 -12.39 -12.61 12.41
CA ILE A 8 -12.24 -12.92 13.84
C ILE A 8 -12.77 -14.31 14.13
N ASN A 9 -13.97 -14.62 13.67
CA ASN A 9 -14.60 -15.94 13.88
C ASN A 9 -13.74 -17.07 13.28
N THR A 10 -13.15 -16.84 12.11
CA THR A 10 -12.25 -17.81 11.47
C THR A 10 -10.96 -18.02 12.27
N LEU A 11 -10.37 -16.96 12.84
CA LEU A 11 -9.19 -17.07 13.72
C LEU A 11 -9.51 -17.82 15.01
N ILE A 12 -10.68 -17.59 15.61
CA ILE A 12 -11.17 -18.32 16.77
C ILE A 12 -11.35 -19.80 16.42
N ALA A 13 -12.02 -20.12 15.33
CA ALA A 13 -12.19 -21.49 14.87
C ALA A 13 -10.85 -22.19 14.60
N ALA A 14 -9.88 -21.49 14.03
CA ALA A 14 -8.52 -22.01 13.83
C ALA A 14 -7.84 -22.36 15.16
N ALA A 15 -7.92 -21.49 16.17
CA ALA A 15 -7.35 -21.75 17.49
C ALA A 15 -8.04 -22.95 18.18
N GLN A 16 -9.37 -23.01 18.14
CA GLN A 16 -10.16 -24.14 18.67
C GLN A 16 -9.83 -25.47 17.97
N ASN A 17 -9.44 -25.42 16.69
CA ASN A 17 -8.93 -26.58 15.94
C ASN A 17 -7.43 -26.83 16.14
N GLY A 18 -6.85 -26.37 17.25
CA GLY A 18 -5.48 -26.64 17.67
C GLY A 18 -4.39 -25.92 16.86
N LYS A 19 -4.74 -24.84 16.11
CA LYS A 19 -3.73 -24.02 15.44
C LYS A 19 -3.16 -22.99 16.40
N LYS A 20 -1.85 -22.77 16.36
CA LYS A 20 -1.21 -21.66 17.08
C LYS A 20 -1.55 -20.37 16.34
N VAL A 21 -2.36 -19.52 16.94
CA VAL A 21 -2.82 -18.24 16.37
C VAL A 21 -2.24 -17.09 17.17
N THR A 22 -1.65 -16.12 16.49
CA THR A 22 -1.14 -14.87 17.09
C THR A 22 -1.77 -13.70 16.37
N VAL A 23 -2.33 -12.74 17.11
CA VAL A 23 -2.98 -11.55 16.53
C VAL A 23 -2.40 -10.29 17.16
N PHE A 24 -1.96 -9.36 16.33
CA PHE A 24 -1.63 -8.01 16.77
C PHE A 24 -2.88 -7.13 16.72
N VAL A 25 -3.25 -6.55 17.87
CA VAL A 25 -4.43 -5.68 17.99
C VAL A 25 -4.00 -4.25 18.27
N GLU A 26 -4.36 -3.32 17.36
CA GLU A 26 -4.19 -1.89 17.57
C GLU A 26 -5.38 -1.36 18.40
N LEU A 27 -5.17 -1.13 19.69
CA LEU A 27 -6.24 -0.69 20.62
C LEU A 27 -6.71 0.74 20.34
N LYS A 28 -5.79 1.66 20.00
CA LYS A 28 -6.09 3.07 19.77
C LYS A 28 -6.61 3.33 18.34
N ALA A 29 -7.69 2.68 17.97
CA ALA A 29 -8.43 3.01 16.76
C ALA A 29 -9.53 4.02 17.09
N ARG A 30 -9.55 5.19 16.42
CA ARG A 30 -10.58 6.22 16.63
C ARG A 30 -11.98 5.59 16.57
N PHE A 31 -12.81 5.81 17.60
CA PHE A 31 -14.20 5.38 17.75
C PHE A 31 -14.46 3.87 17.95
N ASP A 32 -13.43 3.02 18.10
CA ASP A 32 -13.57 1.56 18.21
C ASP A 32 -12.79 0.95 19.38
N GLU A 33 -12.34 1.75 20.36
CA GLU A 33 -11.44 1.25 21.42
C GLU A 33 -12.10 0.18 22.29
N GLU A 34 -13.34 0.41 22.71
CA GLU A 34 -14.10 -0.53 23.55
C GLU A 34 -14.39 -1.85 22.81
N ASN A 35 -14.81 -1.77 21.55
CA ASN A 35 -15.06 -2.92 20.72
C ASN A 35 -13.78 -3.71 20.40
N ASN A 36 -12.65 -3.02 20.20
CA ASN A 36 -11.36 -3.68 20.00
C ASN A 36 -10.91 -4.42 21.27
N LEU A 37 -11.16 -3.87 22.45
CA LEU A 37 -10.84 -4.53 23.71
C LEU A 37 -11.71 -5.77 23.94
N ALA A 38 -13.03 -5.65 23.79
CA ALA A 38 -13.95 -6.77 23.91
C ALA A 38 -13.63 -7.91 22.94
N THR A 39 -13.30 -7.55 21.68
CA THR A 39 -12.88 -8.52 20.66
C THR A 39 -11.55 -9.20 21.02
N ALA A 40 -10.58 -8.46 21.56
CA ALA A 40 -9.31 -9.03 21.99
C ALA A 40 -9.51 -10.03 23.15
N GLU A 41 -10.38 -9.72 24.12
CA GLU A 41 -10.71 -10.63 25.23
C GLU A 41 -11.44 -11.90 24.73
N MET A 42 -12.34 -11.78 23.77
CA MET A 42 -13.00 -12.93 23.15
C MET A 42 -11.98 -13.85 22.46
N MET A 43 -11.08 -13.30 21.68
CA MET A 43 -10.00 -14.06 21.02
C MET A 43 -9.06 -14.73 22.04
N LYS A 44 -8.70 -14.03 23.11
CA LYS A 44 -7.85 -14.55 24.18
C LYS A 44 -8.49 -15.75 24.91
N ARG A 45 -9.79 -15.69 25.19
CA ARG A 45 -10.56 -16.82 25.76
C ARG A 45 -10.58 -18.04 24.84
N ALA A 46 -10.49 -17.84 23.51
CA ALA A 46 -10.37 -18.91 22.52
C ALA A 46 -8.94 -19.48 22.38
N GLY A 47 -7.97 -19.04 23.22
CA GLY A 47 -6.59 -19.51 23.18
C GLY A 47 -5.69 -18.78 22.17
N ILE A 48 -6.12 -17.66 21.62
CA ILE A 48 -5.31 -16.84 20.70
C ILE A 48 -4.32 -16.00 21.50
N HIS A 49 -3.05 -16.01 21.07
CA HIS A 49 -2.03 -15.11 21.60
C HIS A 49 -2.25 -13.69 21.07
N ILE A 50 -2.58 -12.77 21.98
CA ILE A 50 -2.83 -11.36 21.62
C ILE A 50 -1.59 -10.52 21.94
N ILE A 51 -1.11 -9.81 20.92
CA ILE A 51 -0.08 -8.79 21.08
C ILE A 51 -0.78 -7.44 21.02
N PHE A 52 -0.70 -6.69 22.08
CA PHE A 52 -1.22 -5.33 22.14
C PHE A 52 -0.23 -4.32 21.57
N SER A 53 -0.76 -3.17 21.14
CA SER A 53 0.05 -2.09 20.60
C SER A 53 1.22 -1.69 21.52
N ILE A 54 2.37 -1.46 20.90
CA ILE A 54 3.55 -0.98 21.60
C ILE A 54 3.35 0.51 21.93
N PRO A 55 3.51 0.98 23.18
CA PRO A 55 3.37 2.40 23.51
C PRO A 55 4.25 3.27 22.60
N GLY A 56 3.65 4.34 22.04
CA GLY A 56 4.36 5.25 21.13
C GLY A 56 4.58 4.73 19.70
N LEU A 57 4.23 3.48 19.39
CA LEU A 57 4.36 2.88 18.09
C LEU A 57 3.01 2.38 17.58
N LYS A 58 2.48 3.04 16.53
CA LYS A 58 1.27 2.60 15.85
C LYS A 58 1.60 1.61 14.73
N VAL A 59 0.95 0.46 14.73
CA VAL A 59 1.03 -0.50 13.62
C VAL A 59 -0.11 -0.24 12.66
N HIS A 60 0.22 0.05 11.41
CA HIS A 60 -0.76 0.35 10.35
C HIS A 60 -0.66 -0.64 9.18
N ALA A 61 0.29 -1.57 9.20
CA ALA A 61 0.37 -2.66 8.25
C ALA A 61 -0.89 -3.55 8.31
N LYS A 62 -1.35 -4.02 7.15
CA LYS A 62 -2.48 -4.93 6.99
C LYS A 62 -1.94 -6.21 6.39
N VAL A 63 -1.62 -7.14 7.26
CA VAL A 63 -0.88 -8.35 6.89
C VAL A 63 -1.42 -9.58 7.61
N ALA A 64 -1.39 -10.72 6.94
CA ALA A 64 -1.63 -12.02 7.55
C ALA A 64 -0.60 -13.02 7.06
N LEU A 65 -0.27 -13.99 7.91
CA LEU A 65 0.74 -15.01 7.65
C LEU A 65 0.21 -16.38 8.07
N VAL A 66 0.31 -17.36 7.19
CA VAL A 66 0.02 -18.76 7.46
C VAL A 66 1.29 -19.55 7.27
N LEU A 67 1.87 -20.04 8.38
CA LEU A 67 3.01 -20.93 8.38
C LEU A 67 2.52 -22.38 8.44
N ARG A 68 3.03 -23.22 7.57
CA ARG A 68 2.72 -24.65 7.54
C ARG A 68 3.96 -25.46 7.84
N TYR A 69 3.78 -26.49 8.62
CA TYR A 69 4.84 -27.44 9.00
C TYR A 69 4.41 -28.86 8.66
N ASN A 70 5.34 -29.72 8.26
CA ASN A 70 5.11 -31.15 8.13
C ASN A 70 5.18 -31.86 9.50
N LYS A 71 5.00 -33.17 9.52
CA LYS A 71 5.03 -33.95 10.75
C LYS A 71 6.40 -33.93 11.45
N GLU A 72 7.47 -33.72 10.70
CA GLU A 72 8.84 -33.60 11.22
C GLU A 72 9.17 -32.17 11.72
N GLY A 73 8.20 -31.26 11.73
CA GLY A 73 8.40 -29.88 12.19
C GLY A 73 9.12 -28.97 11.18
N LYS A 74 9.35 -29.42 9.94
CA LYS A 74 9.95 -28.62 8.88
C LYS A 74 8.89 -27.74 8.23
N GLN A 75 9.20 -26.44 8.09
CA GLN A 75 8.32 -25.51 7.37
C GLN A 75 8.12 -25.96 5.92
N THR A 76 6.87 -25.99 5.50
CA THR A 76 6.45 -26.27 4.13
C THR A 76 5.93 -25.01 3.46
N ARG A 77 5.26 -25.15 2.29
CA ARG A 77 4.68 -24.01 1.56
C ARG A 77 3.77 -23.20 2.46
N SER A 78 4.20 -21.99 2.76
CA SER A 78 3.52 -21.03 3.63
C SER A 78 2.99 -19.87 2.82
N TYR A 79 2.09 -19.05 3.38
CA TYR A 79 1.37 -18.03 2.63
C TYR A 79 1.37 -16.71 3.37
N ALA A 80 1.55 -15.63 2.64
CA ALA A 80 1.46 -14.26 3.13
C ALA A 80 0.32 -13.53 2.42
N TYR A 81 -0.36 -12.66 3.15
CA TYR A 81 -1.30 -11.67 2.63
C TYR A 81 -0.83 -10.29 3.07
N ILE A 82 -0.73 -9.37 2.11
CA ILE A 82 -0.37 -7.97 2.34
C ILE A 82 -1.40 -7.10 1.61
N SER A 83 -1.99 -6.13 2.31
CA SER A 83 -3.07 -5.32 1.76
C SER A 83 -2.87 -3.83 2.03
N THR A 84 -3.49 -3.01 1.19
CA THR A 84 -3.66 -1.57 1.41
C THR A 84 -4.85 -1.29 2.34
N GLY A 85 -5.83 -2.19 2.39
CA GLY A 85 -7.09 -2.10 3.14
C GLY A 85 -7.09 -2.84 4.46
N ASN A 86 -7.92 -2.37 5.39
CA ASN A 86 -8.09 -2.98 6.71
C ASN A 86 -8.86 -4.30 6.62
N PHE A 87 -8.64 -5.21 7.59
CA PHE A 87 -9.51 -6.37 7.84
C PHE A 87 -10.82 -5.89 8.48
N ASN A 88 -11.68 -5.27 7.67
CA ASN A 88 -12.97 -4.74 8.08
C ASN A 88 -13.96 -4.86 6.93
N GLU A 89 -14.94 -5.72 7.09
CA GLU A 89 -15.91 -6.09 6.05
C GLU A 89 -16.81 -4.91 5.64
N LYS A 90 -17.10 -3.98 6.58
CA LYS A 90 -17.91 -2.79 6.28
C LYS A 90 -17.15 -1.83 5.36
N THR A 91 -15.89 -1.55 5.68
CA THR A 91 -15.08 -0.65 4.84
C THR A 91 -14.69 -1.30 3.51
N ALA A 92 -14.50 -2.62 3.47
CA ALA A 92 -14.16 -3.34 2.24
C ALA A 92 -15.24 -3.24 1.14
N ARG A 93 -16.49 -2.90 1.51
CA ARG A 93 -17.58 -2.71 0.55
C ARG A 93 -17.57 -1.33 -0.12
N ILE A 94 -16.87 -0.36 0.45
CA ILE A 94 -16.89 1.04 0.00
C ILE A 94 -15.50 1.59 -0.32
N TYR A 95 -14.43 0.86 0.00
CA TYR A 95 -13.05 1.23 -0.29
C TYR A 95 -12.51 0.42 -1.46
N ALA A 96 -11.88 1.10 -2.41
CA ALA A 96 -11.12 0.46 -3.48
C ALA A 96 -9.70 0.18 -2.98
N ASP A 97 -9.48 -1.04 -2.53
CA ASP A 97 -8.21 -1.53 -2.01
C ASP A 97 -7.59 -2.61 -2.91
N SER A 98 -6.32 -2.88 -2.68
CA SER A 98 -5.59 -3.97 -3.31
C SER A 98 -4.99 -4.89 -2.25
N GLY A 99 -5.03 -6.21 -2.49
CA GLY A 99 -4.45 -7.21 -1.62
C GLY A 99 -3.69 -8.27 -2.43
N LEU A 100 -2.52 -8.64 -1.96
CA LEU A 100 -1.67 -9.67 -2.56
C LEU A 100 -1.66 -10.90 -1.67
N PHE A 101 -2.07 -12.05 -2.23
CA PHE A 101 -1.77 -13.37 -1.68
C PHE A 101 -0.52 -13.92 -2.37
N THR A 102 0.44 -14.40 -1.60
CA THR A 102 1.67 -14.95 -2.15
C THR A 102 2.21 -16.11 -1.31
N SER A 103 2.86 -17.06 -1.98
CA SER A 103 3.66 -18.09 -1.33
C SER A 103 5.17 -17.92 -1.60
N ASN A 104 5.60 -16.74 -2.06
CA ASN A 104 7.01 -16.44 -2.25
C ASN A 104 7.73 -16.54 -0.91
N GLU A 105 8.69 -17.47 -0.81
CA GLU A 105 9.38 -17.78 0.45
C GLU A 105 10.08 -16.57 1.07
N ILE A 106 10.66 -15.68 0.24
CA ILE A 106 11.37 -14.52 0.74
C ILE A 106 10.40 -13.53 1.37
N ILE A 107 9.24 -13.28 0.72
CA ILE A 107 8.21 -12.38 1.27
C ILE A 107 7.58 -12.99 2.54
N VAL A 108 7.32 -14.31 2.54
CA VAL A 108 6.82 -15.03 3.72
C VAL A 108 7.79 -14.89 4.90
N ASN A 109 9.09 -15.10 4.67
CA ASN A 109 10.11 -14.99 5.71
C ASN A 109 10.31 -13.55 6.21
N ASP A 110 10.24 -12.56 5.31
CA ASP A 110 10.27 -11.15 5.68
C ASP A 110 9.05 -10.80 6.55
N LEU A 111 7.86 -11.30 6.18
CA LEU A 111 6.66 -11.06 6.97
C LEU A 111 6.71 -11.77 8.33
N TYR A 112 7.27 -12.96 8.39
CA TYR A 112 7.54 -13.64 9.67
C TYR A 112 8.50 -12.82 10.54
N THR A 113 9.55 -12.27 9.95
CA THR A 113 10.47 -11.35 10.64
C THR A 113 9.73 -10.12 11.19
N LEU A 114 8.80 -9.54 10.43
CA LEU A 114 7.98 -8.42 10.90
C LEU A 114 7.13 -8.82 12.12
N PHE A 115 6.50 -9.99 12.12
CA PHE A 115 5.77 -10.48 13.30
C PHE A 115 6.68 -10.64 14.52
N ARG A 116 7.92 -11.12 14.34
CA ARG A 116 8.91 -11.21 15.44
C ARG A 116 9.33 -9.84 15.98
N VAL A 117 9.41 -8.83 15.11
CA VAL A 117 9.62 -7.42 15.54
C VAL A 117 8.45 -6.94 16.39
N LEU A 118 7.22 -7.22 15.98
CA LEU A 118 6.01 -6.85 16.75
C LEU A 118 5.93 -7.57 18.10
N GLN A 119 6.50 -8.76 18.19
CA GLN A 119 6.64 -9.53 19.46
C GLN A 119 7.86 -9.08 20.30
N LYS A 120 8.64 -8.10 19.81
CA LYS A 120 9.90 -7.63 20.45
C LYS A 120 11.00 -8.70 20.53
N GLU A 121 10.93 -9.73 19.71
CA GLU A 121 11.95 -10.79 19.62
C GLU A 121 13.14 -10.37 18.74
N VAL A 122 12.95 -9.40 17.84
CA VAL A 122 13.97 -8.89 16.93
C VAL A 122 13.96 -7.37 16.98
N THR A 123 15.11 -6.75 17.25
CA THR A 123 15.28 -5.29 17.32
C THR A 123 15.88 -4.70 16.04
N GLU A 124 16.74 -5.45 15.36
CA GLU A 124 17.43 -5.04 14.14
C GLU A 124 17.07 -5.98 12.98
N PRO A 125 15.86 -5.89 12.42
CA PRO A 125 15.42 -6.77 11.36
C PRO A 125 16.12 -6.44 10.03
N LYS A 126 16.40 -7.49 9.25
CA LYS A 126 16.84 -7.35 7.86
C LYS A 126 15.74 -7.90 6.95
N PHE A 127 15.18 -7.04 6.10
CA PHE A 127 14.19 -7.40 5.11
C PHE A 127 14.84 -7.50 3.72
N LYS A 128 14.55 -8.57 2.98
CA LYS A 128 15.11 -8.81 1.64
C LYS A 128 14.23 -8.26 0.52
N ARG A 129 12.91 -8.30 0.71
CA ARG A 129 11.90 -7.87 -0.28
C ARG A 129 10.89 -6.89 0.29
N LEU A 130 10.42 -7.11 1.51
CA LEU A 130 9.51 -6.16 2.15
C LEU A 130 10.21 -4.84 2.44
N LEU A 131 9.51 -3.75 2.20
CA LEU A 131 9.90 -2.43 2.65
C LEU A 131 9.06 -2.08 3.87
N VAL A 132 9.72 -1.88 4.99
CA VAL A 132 9.04 -1.63 6.26
C VAL A 132 9.44 -0.25 6.77
N ALA A 133 8.44 0.58 7.08
CA ALA A 133 8.69 1.91 7.65
C ALA A 133 9.49 1.82 8.95
N ARG A 134 10.33 2.83 9.21
CA ARG A 134 11.33 2.90 10.29
C ARG A 134 12.57 2.00 10.10
N PHE A 135 12.58 1.08 9.13
CA PHE A 135 13.73 0.22 8.85
C PHE A 135 14.33 0.54 7.47
N ASN A 136 13.82 -0.05 6.41
CA ASN A 136 14.41 0.04 5.07
C ASN A 136 13.57 0.82 4.04
N LEU A 137 12.34 1.25 4.37
CA LEU A 137 11.43 1.88 3.41
C LEU A 137 12.01 3.18 2.81
N LEU A 138 12.39 4.13 3.64
CA LEU A 138 12.88 5.44 3.16
C LEU A 138 14.17 5.37 2.35
N PRO A 139 15.22 4.67 2.82
CA PRO A 139 16.45 4.49 2.04
C PRO A 139 16.16 3.87 0.66
N GLU A 140 15.25 2.89 0.62
CA GLU A 140 14.92 2.20 -0.62
C GLU A 140 14.12 3.09 -1.58
N LEU A 141 13.17 3.89 -1.09
CA LEU A 141 12.45 4.87 -1.92
C LEU A 141 13.40 5.89 -2.54
N ARG A 142 14.30 6.48 -1.75
CA ARG A 142 15.31 7.43 -2.24
C ARG A 142 16.21 6.78 -3.29
N ARG A 143 16.61 5.52 -3.08
CA ARG A 143 17.42 4.78 -4.04
C ARG A 143 16.69 4.58 -5.38
N ARG A 144 15.35 4.30 -5.37
CA ARG A 144 14.55 4.17 -6.58
C ARG A 144 14.39 5.50 -7.31
N ILE A 145 14.08 6.57 -6.58
CA ILE A 145 13.99 7.91 -7.16
C ILE A 145 15.35 8.32 -7.75
N GLY A 146 16.45 8.10 -7.01
CA GLY A 146 17.81 8.39 -7.49
C GLY A 146 18.18 7.61 -8.76
N TYR A 147 17.70 6.36 -8.89
CA TYR A 147 17.88 5.60 -10.12
C TYR A 147 17.17 6.27 -11.31
N GLU A 148 15.92 6.69 -11.17
CA GLU A 148 15.18 7.39 -12.23
C GLU A 148 15.85 8.73 -12.58
N ILE A 149 16.36 9.48 -11.59
CA ILE A 149 17.14 10.70 -11.82
C ILE A 149 18.36 10.41 -12.69
N ASN A 150 19.12 9.35 -12.39
CA ASN A 150 20.31 8.99 -13.16
C ASN A 150 19.96 8.57 -14.60
N MET A 151 18.85 7.87 -14.79
CA MET A 151 18.36 7.50 -16.12
C MET A 151 17.97 8.73 -16.92
N ALA A 152 17.21 9.67 -16.35
CA ALA A 152 16.84 10.91 -17.00
C ALA A 152 18.05 11.77 -17.38
N LYS A 153 19.03 11.93 -16.47
CA LYS A 153 20.29 12.64 -16.75
C LYS A 153 21.12 11.99 -17.87
N ALA A 154 21.00 10.68 -18.03
CA ALA A 154 21.62 9.95 -19.13
C ALA A 154 20.81 9.99 -20.45
N GLY A 155 19.76 10.82 -20.55
CA GLY A 155 18.91 10.95 -21.73
C GLY A 155 18.01 9.72 -21.97
N LYS A 156 17.84 8.84 -20.98
CA LYS A 156 17.00 7.63 -21.07
C LYS A 156 15.62 7.91 -20.52
N GLU A 157 14.64 7.09 -20.93
CA GLU A 157 13.30 7.17 -20.37
C GLU A 157 13.32 6.93 -18.87
N ALA A 158 12.67 7.83 -18.12
CA ALA A 158 12.54 7.75 -16.67
C ALA A 158 11.12 8.20 -16.28
N ARG A 159 10.44 7.38 -15.47
CA ARG A 159 9.07 7.64 -15.06
C ARG A 159 8.76 7.09 -13.69
N ILE A 160 8.00 7.87 -12.94
CA ILE A 160 7.47 7.49 -11.63
C ILE A 160 5.95 7.69 -11.65
N ILE A 161 5.18 6.70 -11.19
CA ILE A 161 3.74 6.86 -10.94
C ILE A 161 3.48 6.49 -9.49
N LEU A 162 2.90 7.41 -8.72
CA LEU A 162 2.61 7.19 -7.30
C LEU A 162 1.11 7.38 -7.05
N LYS A 163 0.43 6.30 -6.71
CA LYS A 163 -0.93 6.33 -6.18
C LYS A 163 -0.88 6.21 -4.67
N MET A 164 -1.51 7.17 -3.98
CA MET A 164 -1.62 7.19 -2.52
C MET A 164 -2.78 8.09 -2.05
N ASN A 165 -3.12 8.03 -0.76
CA ASN A 165 -4.17 8.91 -0.26
C ASN A 165 -3.66 10.31 0.11
N ALA A 166 -2.41 10.40 0.59
CA ALA A 166 -1.84 11.67 1.01
C ALA A 166 -0.33 11.76 0.74
N LEU A 167 0.12 12.91 0.26
CA LEU A 167 1.51 13.29 0.06
C LEU A 167 1.80 14.57 0.87
N GLN A 168 2.58 14.45 1.97
CA GLN A 168 2.77 15.57 2.92
C GLN A 168 4.20 15.64 3.44
N ASP A 169 5.01 14.59 3.33
CA ASP A 169 6.39 14.59 3.84
C ASP A 169 7.29 15.52 3.01
N PRO A 170 7.86 16.60 3.60
CA PRO A 170 8.63 17.57 2.84
C PRO A 170 9.87 16.95 2.17
N ALA A 171 10.57 16.06 2.88
CA ALA A 171 11.79 15.45 2.36
C ALA A 171 11.51 14.58 1.12
N MET A 172 10.36 13.87 1.09
CA MET A 172 9.97 13.09 -0.07
C MET A 172 9.45 13.97 -1.22
N ILE A 173 8.80 15.09 -0.91
CA ILE A 173 8.40 16.09 -1.91
C ILE A 173 9.64 16.70 -2.57
N ASP A 174 10.66 17.05 -1.80
CA ASP A 174 11.92 17.57 -2.33
C ASP A 174 12.62 16.55 -3.25
N GLU A 175 12.59 15.26 -2.91
CA GLU A 175 13.11 14.21 -3.79
C GLU A 175 12.35 14.13 -5.13
N LEU A 176 11.01 14.32 -5.12
CA LEU A 176 10.21 14.38 -6.35
C LEU A 176 10.49 15.64 -7.17
N TYR A 177 10.71 16.79 -6.53
CA TYR A 177 11.11 18.02 -7.22
C TYR A 177 12.49 17.84 -7.91
N LYS A 178 13.49 17.31 -7.20
CA LYS A 178 14.80 16.98 -7.80
C LYS A 178 14.67 16.02 -8.98
N ALA A 179 13.77 15.02 -8.88
CA ALA A 179 13.54 14.11 -9.98
C ALA A 179 12.89 14.81 -11.18
N SER A 180 11.92 15.70 -10.96
CA SER A 180 11.31 16.51 -12.01
C SER A 180 12.32 17.43 -12.69
N GLU A 181 13.16 18.12 -11.95
CA GLU A 181 14.23 18.97 -12.49
C GLU A 181 15.22 18.18 -13.36
N ALA A 182 15.50 16.93 -12.97
CA ALA A 182 16.37 16.02 -13.76
C ALA A 182 15.67 15.50 -15.04
N GLY A 183 14.37 15.75 -15.24
CA GLY A 183 13.64 15.32 -16.44
C GLY A 183 12.79 14.06 -16.25
N VAL A 184 12.68 13.51 -15.04
CA VAL A 184 11.81 12.36 -14.74
C VAL A 184 10.34 12.77 -14.91
N LYS A 185 9.55 12.01 -15.68
CA LYS A 185 8.09 12.19 -15.77
C LYS A 185 7.43 11.59 -14.53
N ILE A 186 6.64 12.39 -13.83
CA ILE A 186 6.02 11.99 -12.56
C ILE A 186 4.51 12.20 -12.63
N ASP A 187 3.76 11.10 -12.49
CA ASP A 187 2.31 11.12 -12.40
C ASP A 187 1.89 10.75 -10.96
N LEU A 188 1.19 11.65 -10.30
CA LEU A 188 0.69 11.44 -8.94
C LEU A 188 -0.83 11.25 -8.98
N ILE A 189 -1.33 10.20 -8.33
CA ILE A 189 -2.76 9.97 -8.10
C ILE A 189 -2.99 10.11 -6.60
N VAL A 190 -3.35 11.31 -6.14
CA VAL A 190 -3.46 11.64 -4.72
C VAL A 190 -4.88 12.10 -4.38
N ARG A 191 -5.63 11.26 -3.71
CA ARG A 191 -7.04 11.48 -3.39
C ARG A 191 -7.27 12.60 -2.37
N GLY A 192 -6.44 12.71 -1.36
CA GLY A 192 -6.60 13.62 -0.22
C GLY A 192 -5.54 14.72 -0.18
N ILE A 193 -4.92 14.91 0.98
CA ILE A 193 -3.90 15.93 1.22
C ILE A 193 -2.73 15.74 0.25
N CYS A 194 -2.40 16.82 -0.48
CA CYS A 194 -1.20 16.91 -1.30
C CYS A 194 -0.54 18.25 -1.07
N CYS A 195 0.67 18.25 -0.48
CA CYS A 195 1.44 19.46 -0.21
C CYS A 195 2.46 19.77 -1.32
N LEU A 196 2.53 18.93 -2.37
CA LEU A 196 3.36 19.18 -3.54
C LEU A 196 2.63 20.18 -4.46
N ILE A 197 3.33 21.21 -4.90
CA ILE A 197 2.81 22.25 -5.81
C ILE A 197 3.27 21.94 -7.23
N PRO A 198 2.35 21.65 -8.17
CA PRO A 198 2.69 21.42 -9.58
C PRO A 198 2.89 22.73 -10.34
N ASN A 199 3.26 22.64 -11.62
CA ASN A 199 3.38 23.74 -12.57
C ASN A 199 4.38 24.86 -12.18
N GLN A 200 5.34 24.52 -11.32
CA GLN A 200 6.48 25.40 -10.99
C GLN A 200 7.70 25.01 -11.85
N PRO A 201 8.72 25.84 -11.98
CA PRO A 201 9.95 25.48 -12.73
C PRO A 201 10.56 24.14 -12.27
N TYR A 202 10.53 23.87 -10.95
CA TYR A 202 11.04 22.64 -10.34
C TYR A 202 10.07 21.45 -10.39
N SER A 203 8.80 21.68 -10.74
CA SER A 203 7.75 20.63 -10.82
C SER A 203 7.10 20.50 -12.20
N ARG A 204 7.70 21.06 -13.26
CA ARG A 204 7.15 21.08 -14.62
C ARG A 204 6.86 19.68 -15.20
N ASN A 205 7.54 18.64 -14.70
CA ASN A 205 7.35 17.26 -15.13
C ASN A 205 6.45 16.47 -14.19
N ILE A 206 5.79 17.13 -13.23
CA ILE A 206 4.88 16.49 -12.26
C ILE A 206 3.44 16.86 -12.60
N ARG A 207 2.60 15.83 -12.72
CA ARG A 207 1.15 15.99 -12.84
C ARG A 207 0.46 15.34 -11.65
N ILE A 208 -0.52 16.02 -11.09
CA ILE A 208 -1.29 15.53 -9.95
C ILE A 208 -2.73 15.32 -10.38
N THR A 209 -3.19 14.08 -10.28
CA THR A 209 -4.58 13.67 -10.54
C THR A 209 -5.26 13.34 -9.22
N ARG A 210 -6.51 13.78 -9.06
CA ARG A 210 -7.37 13.45 -7.92
C ARG A 210 -8.64 12.79 -8.44
N ILE A 211 -8.95 11.60 -7.95
CA ILE A 211 -10.17 10.87 -8.29
C ILE A 211 -11.06 10.77 -7.07
N VAL A 212 -12.30 11.26 -7.20
CA VAL A 212 -13.37 11.13 -6.20
C VAL A 212 -14.59 10.55 -6.90
N ASP A 213 -14.94 9.32 -6.56
CA ASP A 213 -16.00 8.58 -7.23
C ASP A 213 -16.81 7.73 -6.23
N SER A 214 -17.57 6.75 -6.71
CA SER A 214 -18.48 5.89 -5.92
C SER A 214 -17.78 5.14 -4.81
N PHE A 215 -16.58 4.64 -5.07
CA PHE A 215 -15.75 3.98 -4.08
C PHE A 215 -14.60 4.89 -3.64
N LEU A 216 -14.23 4.80 -2.36
CA LEU A 216 -13.10 5.55 -1.84
C LEU A 216 -11.79 4.96 -2.40
N GLU A 217 -11.09 5.74 -3.22
CA GLU A 217 -9.76 5.37 -3.71
C GLU A 217 -8.78 5.24 -2.54
N HIS A 218 -8.45 4.00 -2.15
CA HIS A 218 -7.67 3.75 -0.94
C HIS A 218 -6.38 2.97 -1.17
N ALA A 219 -6.24 2.33 -2.32
CA ALA A 219 -5.02 1.61 -2.68
C ALA A 219 -3.80 2.54 -2.75
N ARG A 220 -2.64 2.03 -2.32
CA ARG A 220 -1.34 2.66 -2.52
C ARG A 220 -0.52 1.75 -3.40
N VAL A 221 -0.17 2.24 -4.58
CA VAL A 221 0.59 1.52 -5.61
C VAL A 221 1.63 2.47 -6.18
N TRP A 222 2.89 2.03 -6.23
CA TRP A 222 4.01 2.83 -6.70
C TRP A 222 4.72 2.12 -7.85
N TYR A 223 4.93 2.85 -8.92
CA TYR A 223 5.61 2.41 -10.13
C TYR A 223 6.88 3.21 -10.35
N PHE A 224 7.95 2.51 -10.70
CA PHE A 224 9.23 3.07 -11.16
C PHE A 224 9.58 2.40 -12.48
N HIS A 225 9.93 3.18 -13.52
CA HIS A 225 10.23 2.66 -14.87
C HIS A 225 11.46 1.74 -14.91
N HIS A 226 12.45 2.08 -14.14
CA HIS A 226 13.65 1.27 -13.86
C HIS A 226 14.33 0.73 -15.13
N GLY A 227 14.55 1.62 -16.11
CA GLY A 227 15.26 1.27 -17.35
C GLY A 227 14.51 0.26 -18.22
N GLY A 228 13.18 0.31 -18.26
CA GLY A 228 12.32 -0.59 -19.03
C GLY A 228 12.00 -1.92 -18.34
N LYS A 229 12.46 -2.12 -17.10
CA LYS A 229 12.09 -3.27 -16.23
C LYS A 229 11.31 -2.77 -15.03
N PRO A 230 10.03 -2.48 -15.18
CA PRO A 230 9.27 -1.74 -14.19
C PRO A 230 9.22 -2.45 -12.84
N LEU A 231 9.40 -1.66 -11.79
CA LEU A 231 9.24 -2.11 -10.41
C LEU A 231 7.93 -1.56 -9.87
N LEU A 232 7.10 -2.44 -9.37
CA LEU A 232 5.84 -2.09 -8.71
C LEU A 232 5.84 -2.52 -7.26
N PHE A 233 5.25 -1.66 -6.44
CA PHE A 233 5.08 -1.87 -5.02
C PHE A 233 3.66 -1.53 -4.61
N MET A 234 3.13 -2.27 -3.63
CA MET A 234 1.87 -1.93 -2.98
C MET A 234 1.99 -2.06 -1.47
N GLY A 235 1.21 -1.28 -0.73
CA GLY A 235 1.27 -1.37 0.73
C GLY A 235 0.39 -0.38 1.47
N SER A 236 0.65 -0.25 2.75
CA SER A 236 -0.19 0.51 3.67
C SER A 236 0.15 2.01 3.81
N PRO A 237 1.38 2.51 3.53
CA PRO A 237 1.74 3.88 3.86
C PRO A 237 1.31 4.90 2.82
N ASP A 238 0.85 6.05 3.31
CA ASP A 238 0.90 7.30 2.58
C ASP A 238 2.27 7.96 2.78
N TRP A 239 2.66 8.91 1.95
CA TRP A 239 3.90 9.66 2.13
C TRP A 239 3.66 10.86 3.06
N MET A 240 3.31 10.53 4.29
CA MET A 240 3.16 11.48 5.39
C MET A 240 4.20 11.18 6.47
N ARG A 241 4.65 12.21 7.17
CA ARG A 241 5.65 12.08 8.24
C ARG A 241 5.28 11.01 9.28
N ARG A 242 4.01 10.93 9.66
CA ARG A 242 3.53 9.91 10.61
C ARG A 242 3.67 8.48 10.08
N ASN A 243 3.42 8.24 8.79
CA ASN A 243 3.52 6.91 8.18
C ASN A 243 4.97 6.48 8.00
N LEU A 244 5.81 7.39 7.51
CA LEU A 244 7.19 7.07 7.15
C LEU A 244 8.12 6.93 8.37
N TYR A 245 7.86 7.68 9.47
CA TYR A 245 8.79 7.75 10.61
C TYR A 245 8.21 7.23 11.93
N ARG A 246 6.88 7.22 12.12
CA ARG A 246 6.28 6.96 13.44
C ARG A 246 5.36 5.74 13.49
N ARG A 247 5.20 5.02 12.37
CA ARG A 247 4.36 3.84 12.27
C ARG A 247 5.14 2.65 11.76
N ILE A 248 4.62 1.45 12.02
CA ILE A 248 4.99 0.26 11.26
C ILE A 248 4.02 0.17 10.09
N GLU A 249 4.57 0.31 8.91
CA GLU A 249 3.90 0.15 7.62
C GLU A 249 4.64 -0.93 6.84
N ALA A 250 3.93 -1.66 6.00
CA ALA A 250 4.51 -2.69 5.16
C ALA A 250 4.18 -2.46 3.69
N VAL A 251 5.18 -2.61 2.84
CA VAL A 251 5.09 -2.48 1.38
C VAL A 251 5.74 -3.69 0.76
N THR A 252 5.06 -4.32 -0.18
CA THR A 252 5.56 -5.50 -0.90
C THR A 252 5.83 -5.17 -2.36
N PRO A 253 6.93 -5.67 -2.97
CA PRO A 253 7.07 -5.67 -4.40
C PRO A 253 6.08 -6.64 -5.04
N ILE A 254 5.61 -6.30 -6.23
CA ILE A 254 4.84 -7.21 -7.09
C ILE A 254 5.84 -7.93 -8.00
N LEU A 255 5.99 -9.24 -7.81
CA LEU A 255 7.00 -10.04 -8.50
C LEU A 255 6.45 -10.79 -9.72
N ASP A 256 5.17 -11.12 -9.70
CA ASP A 256 4.46 -11.79 -10.79
C ASP A 256 4.20 -10.79 -11.92
N GLU A 257 4.57 -11.16 -13.15
CA GLU A 257 4.51 -10.24 -14.29
C GLU A 257 3.06 -9.94 -14.72
N ASP A 258 2.14 -10.91 -14.61
CA ASP A 258 0.74 -10.71 -14.97
C ASP A 258 0.05 -9.76 -13.96
N LEU A 259 0.30 -9.95 -12.66
CA LEU A 259 -0.18 -9.05 -11.62
C LEU A 259 0.45 -7.65 -11.73
N LYS A 260 1.72 -7.59 -12.13
CA LYS A 260 2.42 -6.33 -12.38
C LYS A 260 1.74 -5.58 -13.53
N GLN A 261 1.50 -6.25 -14.66
CA GLN A 261 0.81 -5.66 -15.81
C GLN A 261 -0.61 -5.20 -15.44
N GLN A 262 -1.34 -6.00 -14.66
CA GLN A 262 -2.68 -5.62 -14.19
C GLN A 262 -2.68 -4.31 -13.38
N LEU A 263 -1.68 -4.12 -12.52
CA LEU A 263 -1.57 -2.87 -11.75
C LEU A 263 -1.10 -1.69 -12.61
N ILE A 264 -0.24 -1.92 -13.62
CA ILE A 264 0.13 -0.90 -14.62
C ILE A 264 -1.11 -0.45 -15.38
N ASP A 265 -1.92 -1.39 -15.86
CA ASP A 265 -3.16 -1.10 -16.59
C ASP A 265 -4.16 -0.33 -15.71
N MET A 266 -4.29 -0.71 -14.43
CA MET A 266 -5.09 0.02 -13.46
C MET A 266 -4.63 1.48 -13.34
N LEU A 267 -3.33 1.72 -13.16
CA LEU A 267 -2.79 3.07 -13.07
C LEU A 267 -3.02 3.86 -14.36
N ALA A 268 -2.82 3.22 -15.52
CA ALA A 268 -3.06 3.83 -16.82
C ALA A 268 -4.54 4.22 -17.03
N ILE A 269 -5.48 3.36 -16.63
CA ILE A 269 -6.92 3.64 -16.68
C ILE A 269 -7.26 4.82 -15.78
N GLN A 270 -6.69 4.87 -14.56
CA GLN A 270 -6.94 5.97 -13.63
C GLN A 270 -6.37 7.31 -14.12
N LEU A 271 -5.22 7.30 -14.78
CA LEU A 271 -4.64 8.51 -15.38
C LEU A 271 -5.46 9.01 -16.58
N LYS A 272 -6.20 8.14 -17.27
CA LYS A 272 -7.10 8.49 -18.38
C LYS A 272 -8.49 8.97 -17.93
N ASP A 273 -8.85 8.85 -16.63
CA ASP A 273 -10.16 9.28 -16.15
C ASP A 273 -10.40 10.75 -16.48
N ASN A 274 -11.46 11.02 -17.25
CA ASN A 274 -11.92 12.35 -17.64
C ASN A 274 -13.37 12.63 -17.21
N ARG A 275 -13.92 11.79 -16.29
CA ARG A 275 -15.29 11.92 -15.79
C ARG A 275 -15.36 12.25 -14.31
N LYS A 276 -14.45 11.68 -13.50
CA LYS A 276 -14.39 11.83 -12.05
C LYS A 276 -13.06 12.38 -11.56
N ALA A 277 -12.05 12.41 -12.43
CA ALA A 277 -10.76 12.97 -12.10
C ALA A 277 -10.71 14.50 -12.30
N GLY A 278 -9.90 15.14 -11.47
CA GLY A 278 -9.47 16.51 -11.59
C GLY A 278 -7.95 16.61 -11.58
N TRP A 279 -7.41 17.64 -12.24
CA TRP A 279 -6.03 18.07 -12.06
C TRP A 279 -5.93 18.94 -10.81
N VAL A 280 -4.80 18.87 -10.11
CA VAL A 280 -4.44 19.86 -9.11
C VAL A 280 -3.57 20.91 -9.79
N ASP A 281 -3.99 22.18 -9.74
CA ASP A 281 -3.25 23.31 -10.30
C ASP A 281 -2.20 23.87 -9.32
N GLU A 282 -1.47 24.91 -9.74
CA GLU A 282 -0.44 25.58 -8.92
C GLU A 282 -0.98 26.28 -7.68
N ASN A 283 -2.28 26.56 -7.62
CA ASN A 283 -2.98 27.12 -6.46
C ASN A 283 -3.62 26.01 -5.60
N LEU A 284 -3.33 24.75 -5.89
CA LEU A 284 -3.89 23.55 -5.25
C LEU A 284 -5.40 23.40 -5.42
N ASN A 285 -6.00 24.05 -6.42
CA ASN A 285 -7.39 23.86 -6.81
C ASN A 285 -7.58 22.57 -7.59
N ASN A 286 -8.80 22.02 -7.55
CA ASN A 286 -9.19 20.88 -8.36
C ASN A 286 -9.85 21.37 -9.66
N VAL A 287 -9.18 21.19 -10.77
CA VAL A 287 -9.70 21.50 -12.11
C VAL A 287 -10.18 20.22 -12.74
N LEU A 288 -11.48 20.11 -13.05
CA LEU A 288 -12.06 18.90 -13.63
C LEU A 288 -11.44 18.58 -14.98
N LYS A 289 -11.04 17.33 -15.18
CA LYS A 289 -10.59 16.78 -16.46
C LYS A 289 -11.81 16.50 -17.34
N ARG A 290 -12.36 17.51 -17.97
CA ARG A 290 -13.47 17.32 -18.93
C ARG A 290 -13.05 17.84 -20.29
N ASN A 291 -12.85 16.93 -21.23
CA ASN A 291 -12.74 17.25 -22.63
C ASN A 291 -13.90 16.57 -23.37
N PRO A 292 -14.84 17.35 -23.95
CA PRO A 292 -15.99 16.79 -24.69
C PRO A 292 -15.60 15.99 -25.93
N GLU A 293 -14.43 16.26 -26.50
CA GLU A 293 -13.91 15.59 -27.69
C GLU A 293 -13.24 14.24 -27.39
N GLU A 294 -12.91 13.98 -26.13
CA GLU A 294 -12.30 12.71 -25.72
C GLU A 294 -13.34 11.67 -25.36
N GLU A 295 -13.04 10.41 -25.72
CA GLU A 295 -13.86 9.29 -25.31
C GLU A 295 -14.00 9.27 -23.76
N PRO A 296 -15.22 9.09 -23.22
CA PRO A 296 -15.47 9.16 -21.79
C PRO A 296 -14.88 7.97 -21.05
N VAL A 297 -13.96 8.23 -20.14
CA VAL A 297 -13.37 7.22 -19.25
C VAL A 297 -13.71 7.55 -17.80
N ARG A 298 -14.47 6.68 -17.13
CA ARG A 298 -14.69 6.67 -15.67
C ARG A 298 -13.91 5.50 -15.07
N ALA A 299 -12.80 5.79 -14.43
CA ALA A 299 -11.78 4.81 -14.09
C ALA A 299 -12.30 3.60 -13.29
N GLN A 300 -13.17 3.79 -12.30
CA GLN A 300 -13.68 2.70 -11.48
C GLN A 300 -14.49 1.69 -12.31
N TYR A 301 -15.33 2.17 -13.23
CA TYR A 301 -16.10 1.32 -14.14
C TYR A 301 -15.22 0.69 -15.21
N ALA A 302 -14.33 1.48 -15.82
CA ALA A 302 -13.41 0.97 -16.83
C ALA A 302 -12.51 -0.14 -16.29
N PHE A 303 -12.03 0.00 -15.05
CA PHE A 303 -11.21 -1.03 -14.41
C PHE A 303 -12.03 -2.28 -14.04
N TYR A 304 -13.28 -2.12 -13.62
CA TYR A 304 -14.18 -3.24 -13.41
C TYR A 304 -14.39 -4.05 -14.69
N GLU A 305 -14.69 -3.40 -15.82
CA GLU A 305 -14.86 -4.10 -17.11
C GLU A 305 -13.56 -4.74 -17.60
N TYR A 306 -12.42 -4.10 -17.39
CA TYR A 306 -11.11 -4.67 -17.67
C TYR A 306 -10.88 -5.98 -16.89
N LEU A 307 -11.17 -6.01 -15.59
CA LEU A 307 -11.03 -7.22 -14.76
C LEU A 307 -12.00 -8.33 -15.18
N LYS A 308 -13.24 -7.97 -15.51
CA LYS A 308 -14.27 -8.89 -16.01
C LYS A 308 -13.85 -9.53 -17.34
N GLY A 309 -13.18 -8.77 -18.20
CA GLY A 309 -12.63 -9.29 -19.47
C GLY A 309 -11.47 -10.27 -19.29
N LYS A 310 -10.65 -10.11 -18.23
CA LYS A 310 -9.55 -11.03 -17.91
C LYS A 310 -10.01 -12.35 -17.27
N ASN A 311 -11.19 -12.38 -16.67
CA ASN A 311 -11.74 -13.57 -16.00
C ASN A 311 -12.60 -14.46 -16.94
N LYS A 312 -12.65 -14.14 -18.23
CA LYS A 312 -13.20 -14.96 -19.30
C LYS A 312 -12.09 -15.70 -20.04
#